data_fa72c82cd02a6ce91fa677ae8a04c11a
#
_entry.id   fa72c82cd02a6ce91fa677ae8a04c11a
#
_cell.length_a   1.000
_cell.length_b   1.000
_cell.length_c   1.000
_cell.angle_alpha   90.00
_cell.angle_beta   90.00
_cell.angle_gamma   90.00
#
_symmetry.space_group_name_H-M   'P 1'
#
loop_
_entity.id
_entity.type
_entity.pdbx_description
1 polymer ?
#
loop_
_entity_poly.entity_id
_entity_poly.type
_entity_poly.pdbx_seq_one_letter_code
_entity_poly.pdbx_strand_id
1 'polypeptide(L)'
;PDDVSLEGSYWAVIFIEKINTAEPDLTTLNEEEVAIGIRTIWRYAINIYATIEGTETREATFTAFNMQVAENGFDAIATMQNNGNIFMRPKVWVELRDSTGEVVYTQEHDEETVLPESARDFVFELRDLPIESGEYLVMVIADYGVQTFIAAQGRLNLTITPPPPEDAVDTSGSETEPAVEGTE
;
A
#
# COMPACT_ATOMS: atom_id res chain seq x y z
N PRO A 1 33.92 -11.27 14.33
CA PRO A 1 34.10 -12.67 14.02
C PRO A 1 35.21 -12.80 12.97
N ASP A 2 36.20 -13.65 13.26
CA ASP A 2 37.32 -13.93 12.34
C ASP A 2 36.90 -14.93 11.23
N ASP A 3 35.61 -15.00 10.93
CA ASP A 3 35.09 -15.91 9.90
C ASP A 3 35.11 -15.18 8.55
N VAL A 4 36.10 -15.56 7.73
CA VAL A 4 36.30 -15.03 6.37
C VAL A 4 35.22 -15.49 5.36
N SER A 5 34.22 -16.26 5.80
CA SER A 5 33.12 -16.76 4.98
C SER A 5 31.86 -15.88 5.01
N LEU A 6 31.87 -14.79 5.78
CA LEU A 6 30.71 -13.90 5.86
C LEU A 6 30.61 -13.00 4.62
N GLU A 7 29.47 -13.01 3.96
CA GLU A 7 29.17 -12.23 2.75
C GLU A 7 27.79 -11.60 2.83
N GLY A 8 27.58 -10.52 2.08
CA GLY A 8 26.27 -9.90 1.90
C GLY A 8 25.76 -9.17 3.14
N SER A 9 24.46 -9.24 3.36
CA SER A 9 23.77 -8.56 4.45
C SER A 9 23.20 -9.50 5.49
N TYR A 10 23.31 -9.07 6.74
CA TYR A 10 22.70 -9.69 7.92
C TYR A 10 21.70 -8.73 8.52
N TRP A 11 20.63 -9.25 9.11
CA TRP A 11 19.60 -8.43 9.76
C TRP A 11 19.14 -9.07 11.07
N ALA A 12 18.68 -8.21 11.98
CA ALA A 12 18.07 -8.60 13.23
C ALA A 12 16.96 -7.64 13.61
N VAL A 13 16.06 -8.08 14.46
CA VAL A 13 15.01 -7.23 15.04
C VAL A 13 15.20 -7.20 16.55
N ILE A 14 15.31 -5.99 17.11
CA ILE A 14 15.29 -5.78 18.56
C ILE A 14 13.89 -5.33 18.96
N PHE A 15 13.27 -6.06 19.89
CA PHE A 15 12.00 -5.66 20.49
C PHE A 15 12.25 -4.96 21.82
N ILE A 16 11.69 -3.77 21.96
CA ILE A 16 11.66 -3.02 23.21
C ILE A 16 10.23 -2.99 23.71
N GLU A 17 9.99 -3.52 24.91
CA GLU A 17 8.68 -3.55 25.53
C GLU A 17 8.71 -2.79 26.86
N LYS A 18 7.72 -1.92 27.08
CA LYS A 18 7.54 -1.27 28.37
C LYS A 18 6.91 -2.26 29.34
N ILE A 19 7.68 -2.70 30.34
CA ILE A 19 7.16 -3.50 31.44
C ILE A 19 6.34 -2.58 32.34
N ASN A 20 5.02 -2.79 32.37
CA ASN A 20 4.16 -2.10 33.32
C ASN A 20 3.98 -3.01 34.55
N THR A 21 4.62 -2.65 35.66
CA THR A 21 4.58 -3.40 36.94
C THR A 21 3.41 -3.00 37.85
N ALA A 22 2.62 -1.99 37.46
CA ALA A 22 1.46 -1.61 38.23
C ALA A 22 0.37 -2.69 38.14
N GLU A 23 0.10 -3.37 39.23
CA GLU A 23 -1.08 -4.22 39.35
C GLU A 23 -2.32 -3.32 39.51
N PRO A 24 -3.47 -3.68 38.92
CA PRO A 24 -4.71 -2.97 39.17
C PRO A 24 -5.07 -3.10 40.67
N ASP A 25 -5.36 -1.96 41.29
CA ASP A 25 -5.82 -1.96 42.67
C ASP A 25 -7.27 -2.47 42.71
N LEU A 26 -7.44 -3.74 43.09
CA LEU A 26 -8.72 -4.41 43.18
C LEU A 26 -9.33 -4.29 44.61
N THR A 27 -8.70 -3.55 45.52
CA THR A 27 -9.10 -3.48 46.93
C THR A 27 -10.40 -2.71 47.17
N THR A 28 -10.92 -2.03 46.12
CA THR A 28 -12.17 -1.23 46.24
C THR A 28 -13.41 -1.93 45.67
N LEU A 29 -13.28 -3.16 45.17
CA LEU A 29 -14.40 -3.89 44.58
C LEU A 29 -15.24 -4.61 45.67
N ASN A 30 -16.56 -4.46 45.59
CA ASN A 30 -17.49 -5.25 46.40
C ASN A 30 -17.64 -6.66 45.79
N GLU A 31 -18.05 -7.64 46.57
CA GLU A 31 -18.18 -9.06 46.15
C GLU A 31 -19.11 -9.29 44.92
N GLU A 32 -19.93 -8.30 44.56
CA GLU A 32 -20.87 -8.34 43.42
C GLU A 32 -20.37 -7.60 42.17
N GLU A 33 -19.20 -6.94 42.23
CA GLU A 33 -18.66 -6.14 41.13
C GLU A 33 -17.63 -6.94 40.31
N VAL A 34 -17.84 -7.04 38.99
CA VAL A 34 -16.88 -7.61 38.03
C VAL A 34 -16.08 -6.47 37.43
N ALA A 35 -14.78 -6.38 37.74
CA ALA A 35 -13.88 -5.45 37.08
C ALA A 35 -13.27 -6.09 35.84
N ILE A 36 -13.43 -5.43 34.68
CA ILE A 36 -12.73 -5.78 33.45
C ILE A 36 -11.62 -4.76 33.27
N GLY A 37 -10.37 -5.21 33.37
CA GLY A 37 -9.18 -4.39 33.09
C GLY A 37 -8.65 -4.66 31.70
N ILE A 38 -8.47 -3.61 30.89
CA ILE A 38 -7.73 -3.69 29.61
C ILE A 38 -6.30 -3.24 29.89
N ARG A 39 -5.33 -4.11 29.59
CA ARG A 39 -3.90 -3.79 29.68
C ARG A 39 -3.34 -3.59 28.27
N THR A 40 -2.91 -2.37 27.97
CA THR A 40 -2.20 -2.07 26.71
C THR A 40 -0.71 -2.19 26.94
N ILE A 41 -0.03 -3.00 26.11
CA ILE A 41 1.41 -3.17 26.11
C ILE A 41 1.94 -2.61 24.79
N TRP A 42 2.86 -1.64 24.90
CA TRP A 42 3.55 -1.08 23.74
C TRP A 42 4.85 -1.85 23.50
N ARG A 43 4.99 -2.35 22.28
CA ARG A 43 6.22 -3.02 21.83
C ARG A 43 6.73 -2.32 20.58
N TYR A 44 7.99 -1.90 20.62
CA TYR A 44 8.70 -1.30 19.50
C TYR A 44 9.60 -2.34 18.85
N ALA A 45 9.56 -2.45 17.52
CA ALA A 45 10.45 -3.28 16.74
C ALA A 45 11.47 -2.37 16.04
N ILE A 46 12.76 -2.61 16.28
CA ILE A 46 13.87 -1.88 15.67
C ILE A 46 14.59 -2.85 14.75
N ASN A 47 14.56 -2.58 13.45
CA ASN A 47 15.32 -3.37 12.47
C ASN A 47 16.75 -2.88 12.43
N ILE A 48 17.70 -3.84 12.49
CA ILE A 48 19.14 -3.59 12.35
C ILE A 48 19.61 -4.34 11.12
N TYR A 49 20.36 -3.65 10.26
CA TYR A 49 20.96 -4.22 9.06
C TYR A 49 22.46 -3.98 9.10
N ALA A 50 23.25 -4.97 8.68
CA ALA A 50 24.70 -4.89 8.52
C ALA A 50 25.08 -5.56 7.21
N THR A 51 25.90 -4.89 6.39
CA THR A 51 26.43 -5.43 5.14
C THR A 51 27.93 -5.56 5.23
N ILE A 52 28.47 -6.67 4.76
CA ILE A 52 29.91 -6.90 4.67
C ILE A 52 30.43 -6.22 3.41
N GLU A 53 31.22 -5.18 3.58
CA GLU A 53 31.74 -4.37 2.49
C GLU A 53 32.59 -5.19 1.51
N GLY A 54 32.38 -4.97 0.22
CA GLY A 54 33.12 -5.64 -0.85
C GLY A 54 32.64 -7.05 -1.22
N THR A 55 31.52 -7.49 -0.60
CA THR A 55 30.91 -8.81 -0.88
C THR A 55 29.49 -8.70 -1.47
N GLU A 56 29.08 -7.47 -1.79
CA GLU A 56 27.72 -7.16 -2.20
C GLU A 56 27.43 -7.64 -3.62
N THR A 57 26.34 -8.36 -3.77
CA THR A 57 25.72 -8.65 -5.05
C THR A 57 24.32 -8.07 -5.07
N ARG A 58 24.05 -7.16 -6.02
CA ARG A 58 22.73 -6.54 -6.26
C ARG A 58 22.12 -7.15 -7.50
N GLU A 59 21.06 -7.90 -7.32
CA GLU A 59 20.30 -8.49 -8.41
C GLU A 59 18.82 -8.54 -8.03
N ALA A 60 17.96 -8.09 -8.92
CA ALA A 60 16.53 -8.10 -8.70
C ALA A 60 15.77 -8.34 -10.00
N THR A 61 14.59 -8.93 -9.89
CA THR A 61 13.66 -9.13 -11.00
C THR A 61 12.24 -8.96 -10.55
N PHE A 62 11.33 -8.51 -11.44
CA PHE A 62 9.91 -8.70 -11.22
C PHE A 62 9.51 -10.11 -11.66
N THR A 63 8.93 -10.88 -10.74
CA THR A 63 8.50 -12.27 -10.96
C THR A 63 7.02 -12.39 -11.29
N ALA A 64 6.22 -11.40 -10.90
CA ALA A 64 4.81 -11.32 -11.22
C ALA A 64 4.37 -9.86 -11.40
N PHE A 65 3.37 -9.66 -12.26
CA PHE A 65 2.65 -8.40 -12.42
C PHE A 65 1.18 -8.70 -12.64
N ASN A 66 0.32 -8.13 -11.80
CA ASN A 66 -1.12 -8.31 -11.85
C ASN A 66 -1.81 -6.96 -11.77
N MET A 67 -2.98 -6.86 -12.41
CA MET A 67 -3.87 -5.72 -12.30
C MET A 67 -5.24 -6.22 -11.85
N GLN A 68 -5.84 -5.57 -10.86
CA GLN A 68 -7.15 -5.91 -10.31
C GLN A 68 -8.05 -4.68 -10.41
N VAL A 69 -9.20 -4.85 -11.05
CA VAL A 69 -10.20 -3.77 -11.14
C VAL A 69 -10.77 -3.51 -9.75
N ALA A 70 -10.87 -2.25 -9.39
CA ALA A 70 -11.44 -1.76 -8.14
C ALA A 70 -12.47 -0.67 -8.43
N GLU A 71 -13.21 -0.25 -7.42
CA GLU A 71 -14.13 0.87 -7.54
C GLU A 71 -13.35 2.16 -7.87
N ASN A 72 -13.76 2.85 -8.93
CA ASN A 72 -13.13 4.08 -9.45
C ASN A 72 -11.64 3.94 -9.82
N GLY A 73 -11.22 2.75 -10.26
CA GLY A 73 -9.83 2.55 -10.68
C GLY A 73 -9.38 1.10 -10.71
N PHE A 74 -8.12 0.88 -10.37
CA PHE A 74 -7.53 -0.45 -10.33
C PHE A 74 -6.32 -0.48 -9.39
N ASP A 75 -5.92 -1.70 -8.99
CA ASP A 75 -4.67 -1.96 -8.30
C ASP A 75 -3.65 -2.52 -9.30
N ALA A 76 -2.43 -1.98 -9.28
CA ALA A 76 -1.29 -2.56 -9.97
C ALA A 76 -0.36 -3.18 -8.92
N ILE A 77 -0.13 -4.49 -9.02
CA ILE A 77 0.64 -5.26 -8.06
C ILE A 77 1.84 -5.86 -8.80
N ALA A 78 3.05 -5.49 -8.39
CA ALA A 78 4.28 -6.02 -8.95
C ALA A 78 5.08 -6.74 -7.86
N THR A 79 5.36 -8.02 -8.04
CA THR A 79 6.18 -8.81 -7.13
C THR A 79 7.64 -8.73 -7.52
N MET A 80 8.46 -8.08 -6.69
CA MET A 80 9.89 -7.98 -6.88
C MET A 80 10.60 -9.06 -6.05
N GLN A 81 11.45 -9.84 -6.71
CA GLN A 81 12.36 -10.81 -6.09
C GLN A 81 13.76 -10.21 -5.98
N ASN A 82 14.33 -10.24 -4.80
CA ASN A 82 15.74 -9.93 -4.57
C ASN A 82 16.56 -11.22 -4.74
N ASN A 83 17.32 -11.32 -5.82
CA ASN A 83 18.20 -12.45 -6.13
C ASN A 83 19.65 -12.20 -5.64
N GLY A 84 19.92 -11.03 -5.08
CA GLY A 84 21.21 -10.65 -4.52
C GLY A 84 21.38 -11.10 -3.07
N ASN A 85 22.57 -10.86 -2.53
CA ASN A 85 22.93 -11.21 -1.16
C ASN A 85 22.85 -10.05 -0.16
N ILE A 86 22.38 -8.87 -0.59
CA ILE A 86 22.19 -7.71 0.29
C ILE A 86 20.75 -7.27 0.34
N PHE A 87 20.32 -6.65 1.46
CA PHE A 87 19.03 -5.97 1.50
C PHE A 87 19.03 -4.78 0.56
N MET A 88 17.89 -4.50 -0.04
CA MET A 88 17.69 -3.37 -0.95
C MET A 88 16.50 -2.54 -0.51
N ARG A 89 16.56 -1.24 -0.81
CA ARG A 89 15.46 -0.27 -0.68
C ARG A 89 15.27 0.36 -2.04
N PRO A 90 14.56 -0.34 -2.93
CA PRO A 90 14.35 0.15 -4.28
C PRO A 90 13.44 1.38 -4.27
N LYS A 91 13.72 2.34 -5.14
CA LYS A 91 12.76 3.35 -5.51
C LYS A 91 11.85 2.74 -6.57
N VAL A 92 10.56 2.57 -6.24
CA VAL A 92 9.57 1.93 -7.13
C VAL A 92 8.48 2.93 -7.48
N TRP A 93 8.10 3.00 -8.75
CA TRP A 93 7.03 3.86 -9.21
C TRP A 93 6.23 3.19 -10.32
N VAL A 94 4.99 3.63 -10.50
CA VAL A 94 4.13 3.24 -11.61
C VAL A 94 4.01 4.40 -12.59
N GLU A 95 4.01 4.08 -13.88
CA GLU A 95 3.68 5.00 -14.98
C GLU A 95 2.50 4.45 -15.77
N LEU A 96 1.55 5.34 -16.07
CA LEU A 96 0.53 5.08 -17.07
C LEU A 96 0.90 5.83 -18.35
N ARG A 97 0.95 5.10 -19.46
CA ARG A 97 1.23 5.66 -20.78
C ARG A 97 0.03 5.47 -21.69
N ASP A 98 -0.31 6.49 -22.42
CA ASP A 98 -1.39 6.46 -23.41
C ASP A 98 -0.99 5.67 -24.69
N SER A 99 -1.89 5.64 -25.68
CA SER A 99 -1.68 4.96 -26.96
C SER A 99 -0.55 5.56 -27.79
N THR A 100 -0.10 6.80 -27.51
CA THR A 100 1.05 7.46 -28.15
C THR A 100 2.36 7.15 -27.46
N GLY A 101 2.30 6.57 -26.24
CA GLY A 101 3.45 6.28 -25.38
C GLY A 101 3.83 7.43 -24.45
N GLU A 102 3.02 8.51 -24.40
CA GLU A 102 3.22 9.61 -23.47
C GLU A 102 2.82 9.21 -22.05
N VAL A 103 3.62 9.62 -21.06
CA VAL A 103 3.31 9.39 -19.65
C VAL A 103 2.21 10.36 -19.21
N VAL A 104 1.03 9.85 -18.91
CA VAL A 104 -0.13 10.63 -18.48
C VAL A 104 -0.34 10.63 -16.97
N TYR A 105 0.29 9.68 -16.27
CA TYR A 105 0.22 9.60 -14.80
C TYR A 105 1.45 8.90 -14.25
N THR A 106 1.91 9.32 -13.07
CA THR A 106 3.00 8.69 -12.32
C THR A 106 2.70 8.75 -10.83
N GLN A 107 2.99 7.66 -10.12
CA GLN A 107 2.91 7.56 -8.67
C GLN A 107 4.12 6.81 -8.13
N GLU A 108 4.78 7.37 -7.11
CA GLU A 108 5.86 6.70 -6.38
C GLU A 108 5.28 5.85 -5.24
N HIS A 109 5.93 4.73 -4.95
CA HIS A 109 5.65 3.89 -3.79
C HIS A 109 6.50 4.36 -2.60
N ASP A 110 6.00 4.18 -1.39
CA ASP A 110 6.80 4.40 -0.19
C ASP A 110 8.02 3.49 -0.16
N GLU A 111 9.10 3.95 0.48
CA GLU A 111 10.32 3.17 0.59
C GLU A 111 10.09 1.91 1.42
N GLU A 112 10.38 0.76 0.83
CA GLU A 112 10.28 -0.54 1.48
C GLU A 112 11.56 -1.34 1.35
N THR A 113 11.84 -2.19 2.35
CA THR A 113 13.02 -3.04 2.34
C THR A 113 12.69 -4.41 1.76
N VAL A 114 13.49 -4.87 0.79
CA VAL A 114 13.47 -6.23 0.24
C VAL A 114 14.72 -6.96 0.71
N LEU A 115 14.52 -7.98 1.55
CA LEU A 115 15.63 -8.78 2.11
C LEU A 115 16.25 -9.70 1.06
N PRO A 116 17.50 -10.15 1.23
CA PRO A 116 18.10 -11.15 0.37
C PRO A 116 17.22 -12.38 0.23
N GLU A 117 17.17 -12.94 -0.98
CA GLU A 117 16.43 -14.16 -1.33
C GLU A 117 14.91 -14.10 -1.04
N SER A 118 14.37 -12.90 -0.78
CA SER A 118 12.95 -12.70 -0.52
C SER A 118 12.25 -11.99 -1.67
N ALA A 119 10.93 -12.17 -1.73
CA ALA A 119 10.05 -11.42 -2.63
C ALA A 119 9.19 -10.43 -1.85
N ARG A 120 8.81 -9.33 -2.50
CA ARG A 120 7.89 -8.34 -1.96
C ARG A 120 6.96 -7.81 -3.03
N ASP A 121 5.69 -7.65 -2.65
CA ASP A 121 4.68 -7.03 -3.49
C ASP A 121 4.69 -5.52 -3.29
N PHE A 122 4.78 -4.78 -4.38
CA PHE A 122 4.56 -3.35 -4.46
C PHE A 122 3.17 -3.13 -5.02
N VAL A 123 2.29 -2.56 -4.19
CA VAL A 123 0.87 -2.36 -4.51
C VAL A 123 0.61 -0.88 -4.74
N PHE A 124 0.13 -0.54 -5.92
CA PHE A 124 -0.30 0.81 -6.28
C PHE A 124 -1.82 0.83 -6.38
N GLU A 125 -2.45 1.52 -5.45
CA GLU A 125 -3.89 1.77 -5.47
C GLU A 125 -4.17 3.01 -6.32
N LEU A 126 -4.58 2.79 -7.56
CA LEU A 126 -4.81 3.83 -8.56
C LEU A 126 -6.31 4.15 -8.61
N ARG A 127 -6.70 5.24 -7.98
CA ARG A 127 -8.09 5.68 -7.83
C ARG A 127 -8.28 7.10 -8.35
N ASP A 128 -9.48 7.35 -8.88
CA ASP A 128 -9.91 8.70 -9.31
C ASP A 128 -8.86 9.41 -10.19
N LEU A 129 -8.28 8.64 -11.13
CA LEU A 129 -7.20 9.11 -11.98
C LEU A 129 -7.70 10.24 -12.90
N PRO A 130 -6.92 11.33 -13.08
CA PRO A 130 -7.26 12.45 -13.95
C PRO A 130 -6.99 12.10 -15.44
N ILE A 131 -7.52 10.95 -15.90
CA ILE A 131 -7.34 10.43 -17.25
C ILE A 131 -8.70 10.05 -17.83
N GLU A 132 -8.80 9.95 -19.15
CA GLU A 132 -10.03 9.59 -19.88
C GLU A 132 -10.16 8.06 -20.03
N SER A 133 -11.34 7.61 -20.47
CA SER A 133 -11.52 6.21 -20.86
C SER A 133 -10.65 5.90 -22.06
N GLY A 134 -9.94 4.77 -22.02
CA GLY A 134 -9.02 4.41 -23.09
C GLY A 134 -8.15 3.19 -22.78
N GLU A 135 -7.27 2.87 -23.71
CA GLU A 135 -6.25 1.82 -23.55
C GLU A 135 -4.95 2.47 -23.05
N TYR A 136 -4.43 1.92 -21.96
CA TYR A 136 -3.21 2.39 -21.30
C TYR A 136 -2.19 1.25 -21.16
N LEU A 137 -0.92 1.59 -21.27
CA LEU A 137 0.19 0.75 -20.84
C LEU A 137 0.54 1.13 -19.40
N VAL A 138 0.36 0.18 -18.48
CA VAL A 138 0.75 0.33 -17.08
C VAL A 138 2.13 -0.28 -16.89
N MET A 139 3.07 0.48 -16.38
CA MET A 139 4.46 0.05 -16.14
C MET A 139 4.81 0.28 -14.68
N VAL A 140 5.26 -0.75 -13.97
CA VAL A 140 5.91 -0.61 -12.67
C VAL A 140 7.41 -0.73 -12.88
N ILE A 141 8.15 0.27 -12.42
CA ILE A 141 9.58 0.41 -12.65
C ILE A 141 10.27 0.48 -11.30
N ALA A 142 11.43 -0.18 -11.17
CA ALA A 142 12.23 -0.14 -9.96
C ALA A 142 13.70 0.20 -10.24
N ASP A 143 14.21 1.17 -9.46
CA ASP A 143 15.62 1.47 -9.29
C ASP A 143 16.10 0.84 -7.98
N TYR A 144 16.94 -0.17 -8.07
CA TYR A 144 17.47 -0.89 -6.91
C TYR A 144 18.95 -0.63 -6.66
N GLY A 145 19.47 0.48 -7.23
CA GLY A 145 20.81 0.99 -6.96
C GLY A 145 21.91 0.39 -7.86
N VAL A 146 21.55 0.00 -9.08
CA VAL A 146 22.48 -0.36 -10.17
C VAL A 146 22.26 0.57 -11.37
N GLN A 147 23.05 0.42 -12.44
CA GLN A 147 22.94 1.29 -13.63
C GLN A 147 21.68 1.10 -14.48
N THR A 148 20.98 -0.02 -14.29
CA THR A 148 19.79 -0.39 -15.09
C THR A 148 18.57 -0.51 -14.19
N PHE A 149 17.42 -0.08 -14.71
CA PHE A 149 16.12 -0.30 -14.06
C PHE A 149 15.54 -1.65 -14.47
N ILE A 150 14.69 -2.21 -13.62
CA ILE A 150 13.82 -3.32 -14.00
C ILE A 150 12.39 -2.79 -14.13
N ALA A 151 11.59 -3.41 -15.00
CA ALA A 151 10.21 -3.02 -15.21
C ALA A 151 9.32 -4.24 -15.44
N ALA A 152 8.08 -4.14 -14.93
CA ALA A 152 6.97 -5.01 -15.26
C ALA A 152 5.88 -4.18 -15.93
N GLN A 153 5.14 -4.74 -16.88
CA GLN A 153 4.14 -3.99 -17.63
C GLN A 153 2.93 -4.82 -18.00
N GLY A 154 1.82 -4.15 -18.21
CA GLY A 154 0.57 -4.74 -18.72
C GLY A 154 -0.30 -3.69 -19.40
N ARG A 155 -1.26 -4.16 -20.20
CA ARG A 155 -2.24 -3.28 -20.85
C ARG A 155 -3.53 -3.27 -20.08
N LEU A 156 -4.12 -2.09 -19.95
CA LEU A 156 -5.38 -1.85 -19.27
C LEU A 156 -6.32 -1.12 -20.20
N ASN A 157 -7.55 -1.65 -20.35
CA ASN A 157 -8.67 -0.92 -20.93
C ASN A 157 -9.48 -0.33 -19.77
N LEU A 158 -9.39 0.99 -19.60
CA LEU A 158 -10.10 1.71 -18.57
C LEU A 158 -11.39 2.29 -19.13
N THR A 159 -12.53 2.00 -18.49
CA THR A 159 -13.82 2.63 -18.76
C THR A 159 -14.22 3.43 -17.54
N ILE A 160 -14.18 4.76 -17.66
CA ILE A 160 -14.62 5.67 -16.60
C ILE A 160 -16.09 5.97 -16.86
N THR A 161 -16.97 5.59 -15.94
CA THR A 161 -18.36 6.00 -15.98
C THR A 161 -18.46 7.42 -15.41
N PRO A 162 -18.90 8.41 -16.20
CA PRO A 162 -19.06 9.76 -15.65
C PRO A 162 -20.10 9.73 -14.52
N PRO A 163 -19.94 10.56 -13.48
CA PRO A 163 -20.94 10.67 -12.43
C PRO A 163 -22.29 11.06 -13.05
N PRO A 164 -23.41 10.54 -12.53
CA PRO A 164 -24.73 10.94 -13.02
C PRO A 164 -24.88 12.46 -12.93
N PRO A 165 -25.51 13.12 -13.92
CA PRO A 165 -25.70 14.57 -13.89
C PRO A 165 -26.44 14.98 -12.61
N GLU A 166 -25.95 15.99 -11.92
CA GLU A 166 -26.52 16.51 -10.66
C GLU A 166 -27.96 17.07 -10.81
N ASP A 167 -28.49 17.16 -12.02
CA ASP A 167 -29.79 17.76 -12.32
C ASP A 167 -31.00 16.81 -12.24
N ALA A 168 -30.85 15.62 -11.71
CA ALA A 168 -32.00 14.73 -11.47
C ALA A 168 -32.62 14.94 -10.08
N VAL A 169 -32.78 16.23 -9.68
CA VAL A 169 -33.69 16.55 -8.58
C VAL A 169 -35.11 16.47 -9.13
N ASP A 170 -35.78 15.38 -8.80
CA ASP A 170 -37.17 15.09 -9.08
C ASP A 170 -38.08 16.19 -8.48
N THR A 171 -38.49 17.16 -9.32
CA THR A 171 -39.49 18.16 -8.98
C THR A 171 -40.91 17.60 -9.18
N SER A 172 -41.20 16.41 -8.66
CA SER A 172 -42.57 15.93 -8.51
C SER A 172 -43.08 16.16 -7.07
N GLY A 173 -43.02 17.40 -6.62
CA GLY A 173 -43.76 17.89 -5.46
C GLY A 173 -45.15 18.25 -5.88
N SER A 174 -46.08 17.33 -5.84
CA SER A 174 -47.51 17.54 -5.95
C SER A 174 -47.97 18.58 -4.89
N GLU A 175 -48.31 19.77 -5.34
CA GLU A 175 -49.18 20.68 -4.59
C GLU A 175 -50.54 20.01 -4.43
N THR A 176 -50.84 19.56 -3.24
CA THR A 176 -52.22 19.26 -2.82
C THR A 176 -52.70 20.44 -1.98
N GLU A 177 -53.43 21.30 -2.61
CA GLU A 177 -54.19 22.39 -2.00
C GLU A 177 -55.25 21.81 -1.04
N PRO A 178 -55.36 22.24 0.24
CA PRO A 178 -56.47 21.84 1.09
C PRO A 178 -57.69 22.72 0.79
N ALA A 179 -58.75 22.06 0.31
CA ALA A 179 -60.06 22.67 0.17
C ALA A 179 -60.58 23.18 1.53
N VAL A 180 -60.89 24.46 1.60
CA VAL A 180 -61.65 25.07 2.68
C VAL A 180 -63.15 24.84 2.42
N GLU A 181 -63.76 23.96 3.22
CA GLU A 181 -65.20 23.87 3.30
C GLU A 181 -65.67 24.64 4.57
N GLY A 182 -66.28 25.82 4.33
CA GLY A 182 -67.07 26.48 5.31
C GLY A 182 -68.50 26.00 5.28
N THR A 183 -69.11 25.87 6.43
CA THR A 183 -70.59 26.07 6.62
C THR A 183 -70.92 26.16 8.12
N GLU A 184 -71.62 27.21 8.46
CA GLU A 184 -72.68 27.44 9.46
C GLU A 184 -72.47 27.00 10.91
#